data_2d93e4fb500f848412205f45a482a7cd
#
_entry.id   2d93e4fb500f848412205f45a482a7cd
#
_cell.length_a   1.000
_cell.length_b   1.000
_cell.length_c   1.000
_cell.angle_alpha   90.00
_cell.angle_beta   90.00
_cell.angle_gamma   90.00
#
_symmetry.space_group_name_H-M   'P 1'
#
loop_
_entity.id
_entity.type
_entity.pdbx_description
1 polymer ?
#
loop_
_entity_poly.entity_id
_entity_poly.type
_entity_poly.pdbx_seq_one_letter_code
_entity_poly.pdbx_strand_id
1 'polypeptide(L)'
;CLVGSEMCIRDRYNTRGSNNPAQARLALQLKPTVAADFDFRLFRRQQRPFTLHYEASAPLCGLMFSPNYGQSYYEIFSRGNYDHNCVPTTIASTPSLRQMLTLDFRALHTTWRIGYLGDWRQASVNNLKQHTYTHALVFGIVRRFRIEKL
;
A
#
# COMPACT_ATOMS: atom_id res chain seq x y z
N CYS A 1 -16.12 -6.72 -3.36
CA CYS A 1 -15.34 -6.08 -2.29
C CYS A 1 -14.48 -7.14 -1.59
N LEU A 2 -13.19 -6.94 -1.58
CA LEU A 2 -12.24 -7.80 -0.87
C LEU A 2 -11.76 -7.05 0.38
N VAL A 3 -11.75 -7.74 1.52
CA VAL A 3 -11.19 -7.20 2.77
C VAL A 3 -9.91 -7.98 3.05
N GLY A 4 -8.80 -7.28 3.11
CA GLY A 4 -7.49 -7.86 3.40
C GLY A 4 -6.84 -7.20 4.61
N SER A 5 -5.93 -7.93 5.26
CA SER A 5 -5.00 -7.37 6.25
C SER A 5 -3.67 -7.08 5.57
N GLU A 6 -3.10 -5.93 5.86
CA GLU A 6 -1.78 -5.54 5.35
C GLU A 6 -0.86 -5.23 6.53
N MET A 7 0.32 -5.84 6.51
CA MET A 7 1.41 -5.50 7.42
C MET A 7 2.43 -4.66 6.65
N CYS A 8 2.68 -3.46 7.12
CA CYS A 8 3.65 -2.56 6.52
C CYS A 8 4.80 -2.31 7.50
N ILE A 9 6.00 -2.72 7.13
CA ILE A 9 7.23 -2.40 7.84
C ILE A 9 7.93 -1.30 7.05
N ARG A 10 8.24 -0.21 7.72
CA ARG A 10 8.93 0.89 7.06
C ARG A 10 10.15 1.27 7.88
N ASP A 11 11.31 1.01 7.31
CA ASP A 11 12.61 1.40 7.85
C ASP A 11 13.06 2.70 7.20
N ARG A 12 13.49 3.65 8.00
CA ARG A 12 14.09 4.89 7.54
C ARG A 12 15.46 5.05 8.16
N TYR A 13 16.48 5.12 7.33
CA TYR A 13 17.85 5.39 7.74
C TYR A 13 18.17 6.86 7.53
N ASN A 14 18.58 7.56 8.59
CA ASN A 14 19.02 8.96 8.51
C ASN A 14 20.33 9.12 9.27
N THR A 15 21.42 9.20 8.53
CA THR A 15 22.78 9.33 9.10
C THR A 15 23.11 10.74 9.63
N ARG A 16 22.25 11.73 9.38
CA ARG A 16 22.45 13.13 9.82
C ARG A 16 21.82 13.43 11.20
N GLY A 17 21.05 12.54 11.76
CA GLY A 17 20.41 12.72 13.07
C GLY A 17 21.17 11.98 14.15
N SER A 18 21.63 12.68 15.19
CA SER A 18 22.45 12.12 16.27
C SER A 18 21.70 11.16 17.21
N ASN A 19 20.35 11.19 17.24
CA ASN A 19 19.61 10.46 18.27
C ASN A 19 18.94 9.16 17.82
N ASN A 20 18.60 9.01 16.53
CA ASN A 20 18.02 7.79 16.01
C ASN A 20 18.38 7.62 14.53
N PRO A 21 19.53 7.03 14.21
CA PRO A 21 19.97 6.83 12.83
C PRO A 21 19.07 5.87 12.06
N ALA A 22 18.42 4.92 12.74
CA ALA A 22 17.47 3.98 12.16
C ALA A 22 16.11 4.13 12.82
N GLN A 23 15.05 4.26 12.03
CA GLN A 23 13.67 4.32 12.50
C GLN A 23 12.88 3.20 11.85
N ALA A 24 12.36 2.28 12.65
CA ALA A 24 11.43 1.25 12.22
C ALA A 24 10.00 1.63 12.65
N ARG A 25 9.06 1.52 11.74
CA ARG A 25 7.63 1.68 12.00
C ARG A 25 6.90 0.46 11.49
N LEU A 26 6.17 -0.16 12.36
CA LEU A 26 5.35 -1.33 12.05
C LEU A 26 3.88 -0.92 12.08
N ALA A 27 3.14 -1.22 11.03
CA ALA A 27 1.71 -1.00 10.99
C ALA A 27 1.02 -2.28 10.50
N LEU A 28 0.05 -2.74 11.27
CA LEU A 28 -0.89 -3.80 10.89
C LEU A 28 -2.24 -3.14 10.67
N GLN A 29 -2.79 -3.23 9.47
CA GLN A 29 -4.03 -2.54 9.11
C GLN A 29 -5.00 -3.47 8.38
N LEU A 30 -6.27 -3.31 8.68
CA LEU A 30 -7.37 -3.91 7.93
C LEU A 30 -7.77 -2.94 6.81
N LYS A 31 -7.67 -3.38 5.55
CA LYS A 31 -7.95 -2.54 4.38
C LYS A 31 -9.04 -3.16 3.51
N PRO A 32 -10.24 -2.63 3.52
CA PRO A 32 -11.21 -2.94 2.48
C PRO A 32 -10.69 -2.48 1.12
N THR A 33 -10.88 -3.33 0.12
CA THR A 33 -10.49 -3.08 -1.27
C THR A 33 -11.69 -3.22 -2.16
N VAL A 34 -11.91 -2.26 -3.02
CA VAL A 34 -12.91 -2.29 -4.09
C VAL A 34 -12.18 -2.43 -5.41
N ALA A 35 -12.58 -3.40 -6.21
CA ALA A 35 -12.05 -3.63 -7.54
C ALA A 35 -13.17 -3.64 -8.58
N ALA A 36 -12.90 -3.08 -9.75
CA ALA A 36 -13.82 -3.05 -10.88
C ALA A 36 -13.06 -3.32 -12.18
N ASP A 37 -13.60 -4.21 -12.99
CA ASP A 37 -13.10 -4.55 -14.32
C ASP A 37 -14.06 -4.08 -15.38
N PHE A 38 -13.56 -3.38 -16.39
CA PHE A 38 -14.32 -2.89 -17.54
C PHE A 38 -13.70 -3.42 -18.83
N ASP A 39 -14.45 -4.26 -19.53
CA ASP A 39 -14.06 -4.75 -20.84
C ASP A 39 -14.66 -3.88 -21.94
N PHE A 40 -13.82 -3.30 -22.81
CA PHE A 40 -14.27 -2.50 -23.93
C PHE A 40 -13.50 -2.82 -25.22
N ARG A 41 -14.13 -2.56 -26.35
CA ARG A 41 -13.53 -2.74 -27.68
C ARG A 41 -13.39 -1.38 -28.35
N LEU A 42 -12.16 -0.99 -28.63
CA LEU A 42 -11.86 0.29 -29.27
C LEU A 42 -12.13 0.25 -30.78
N PHE A 43 -11.92 -0.91 -31.41
CA PHE A 43 -12.12 -1.08 -32.86
C PHE A 43 -13.06 -2.24 -33.15
N ARG A 44 -14.00 -2.03 -34.12
CA ARG A 44 -15.00 -3.03 -34.52
C ARG A 44 -14.38 -4.34 -35.07
N ARG A 45 -13.14 -4.29 -35.55
CA ARG A 45 -12.36 -5.41 -36.08
C ARG A 45 -11.48 -6.14 -35.06
N GLN A 46 -11.47 -5.66 -33.82
CA GLN A 46 -10.61 -6.19 -32.80
C GLN A 46 -11.20 -7.47 -32.22
N GLN A 47 -10.45 -8.56 -32.31
CA GLN A 47 -10.88 -9.88 -31.81
C GLN A 47 -10.87 -10.00 -30.29
N ARG A 48 -10.14 -9.12 -29.59
CA ARG A 48 -10.02 -9.17 -28.12
C ARG A 48 -10.24 -7.80 -27.50
N PRO A 49 -11.01 -7.74 -26.40
CA PRO A 49 -11.28 -6.49 -25.70
C PRO A 49 -10.03 -5.99 -24.99
N PHE A 50 -9.99 -4.69 -24.73
CA PHE A 50 -9.17 -4.09 -23.68
C PHE A 50 -9.89 -4.31 -22.37
N THR A 51 -9.13 -4.62 -21.32
CA THR A 51 -9.66 -4.68 -19.94
C THR A 51 -9.04 -3.56 -19.13
N LEU A 52 -9.88 -2.66 -18.65
CA LEU A 52 -9.50 -1.63 -17.69
C LEU A 52 -9.81 -2.15 -16.29
N HIS A 53 -8.78 -2.29 -15.48
CA HIS A 53 -8.90 -2.72 -14.09
C HIS A 53 -8.62 -1.55 -13.16
N TYR A 54 -9.58 -1.24 -12.30
CA TYR A 54 -9.45 -0.22 -11.26
C TYR A 54 -9.56 -0.86 -9.89
N GLU A 55 -8.62 -0.55 -9.02
CA GLU A 55 -8.59 -0.99 -7.64
C GLU A 55 -8.37 0.19 -6.70
N ALA A 56 -9.16 0.30 -5.67
CA ALA A 56 -9.01 1.29 -4.62
C ALA A 56 -9.08 0.64 -3.24
N SER A 57 -8.19 1.01 -2.35
CA SER A 57 -8.16 0.52 -0.97
C SER A 57 -7.83 1.65 0.02
N ALA A 58 -8.48 1.59 1.19
CA ALA A 58 -8.26 2.52 2.27
C ALA A 58 -8.21 1.78 3.61
N PRO A 59 -7.38 2.19 4.58
CA PRO A 59 -7.35 1.56 5.90
C PRO A 59 -8.62 1.91 6.67
N LEU A 60 -9.23 0.90 7.29
CA LEU A 60 -10.39 1.06 8.17
C LEU A 60 -9.96 1.21 9.62
N CYS A 61 -9.17 0.27 10.10
CA CYS A 61 -8.61 0.25 11.44
C CYS A 61 -7.31 -0.55 11.48
N GLY A 62 -6.53 -0.37 12.53
CA GLY A 62 -5.27 -1.11 12.67
C GLY A 62 -4.56 -0.80 13.97
N LEU A 63 -3.34 -1.35 14.07
CA LEU A 63 -2.39 -1.09 15.14
C LEU A 63 -1.10 -0.57 14.52
N MET A 64 -0.55 0.48 15.07
CA MET A 64 0.72 1.05 14.63
C MET A 64 1.69 1.14 15.80
N PHE A 65 2.89 0.60 15.60
CA PHE A 65 4.02 0.84 16.49
C PHE A 65 4.77 2.09 15.99
N SER A 66 4.87 3.09 16.85
CA SER A 66 5.62 4.31 16.61
C SER A 66 6.24 4.82 17.91
N PRO A 67 7.55 5.13 17.91
CA PRO A 67 8.14 5.81 19.05
C PRO A 67 7.47 7.17 19.28
N ASN A 68 7.48 7.65 20.53
CA ASN A 68 7.07 9.01 20.86
C ASN A 68 8.09 10.03 20.34
N TYR A 69 7.67 11.29 20.22
CA TYR A 69 8.58 12.36 19.87
C TYR A 69 9.73 12.46 20.87
N GLY A 70 10.98 12.42 20.37
CA GLY A 70 12.19 12.48 21.19
C GLY A 70 12.58 11.16 21.90
N GLN A 71 11.76 10.11 21.81
CA GLN A 71 12.08 8.82 22.42
C GLN A 71 13.05 8.04 21.54
N SER A 72 14.12 7.49 22.16
CA SER A 72 15.08 6.65 21.45
C SER A 72 14.68 5.16 21.49
N TYR A 73 15.08 4.40 20.46
CA TYR A 73 14.87 2.94 20.48
C TYR A 73 15.60 2.24 21.63
N TYR A 74 16.71 2.79 22.07
CA TYR A 74 17.44 2.30 23.24
C TYR A 74 16.57 2.37 24.51
N GLU A 75 15.85 3.47 24.71
CA GLU A 75 14.94 3.61 25.85
C GLU A 75 13.78 2.61 25.78
N ILE A 76 13.26 2.37 24.58
CA ILE A 76 12.16 1.42 24.40
C ILE A 76 12.63 -0.01 24.67
N PHE A 77 13.70 -0.46 24.02
CA PHE A 77 14.08 -1.87 24.02
C PHE A 77 15.04 -2.26 25.14
N SER A 78 15.91 -1.35 25.60
CA SER A 78 16.89 -1.66 26.65
C SER A 78 16.41 -1.31 28.04
N ARG A 79 15.59 -0.26 28.17
CA ARG A 79 15.02 0.15 29.47
C ARG A 79 13.58 -0.29 29.68
N GLY A 80 12.96 -0.91 28.68
CA GLY A 80 11.58 -1.39 28.76
C GLY A 80 10.54 -0.27 28.86
N ASN A 81 10.85 0.92 28.39
CA ASN A 81 9.94 2.07 28.43
C ASN A 81 8.98 2.03 27.22
N TYR A 82 7.94 1.20 27.32
CA TYR A 82 6.93 1.00 26.27
C TYR A 82 5.73 1.93 26.44
N ASP A 83 5.96 3.20 26.73
CA ASP A 83 4.88 4.15 26.95
C ASP A 83 4.17 4.50 25.63
N HIS A 84 2.93 3.99 25.47
CA HIS A 84 2.02 4.26 24.35
C HIS A 84 2.62 4.09 22.94
N ASN A 85 3.59 3.19 22.77
CA ASN A 85 4.24 2.95 21.49
C ASN A 85 3.37 2.15 20.51
N CYS A 86 2.46 1.33 21.03
CA CYS A 86 1.45 0.63 20.23
C CYS A 86 0.13 1.40 20.28
N VAL A 87 -0.24 2.05 19.19
CA VAL A 87 -1.42 2.90 19.11
C VAL A 87 -2.44 2.28 18.15
N PRO A 88 -3.72 2.13 18.59
CA PRO A 88 -4.77 1.78 17.68
C PRO A 88 -4.99 2.92 16.68
N THR A 89 -5.07 2.56 15.40
CA THR A 89 -5.26 3.53 14.32
C THR A 89 -6.62 3.33 13.66
N THR A 90 -7.20 4.44 13.26
CA THR A 90 -8.46 4.51 12.54
C THR A 90 -8.28 5.29 11.25
N ILE A 91 -9.29 5.31 10.41
CA ILE A 91 -9.29 6.12 9.18
C ILE A 91 -9.01 7.61 9.44
N ALA A 92 -9.38 8.12 10.62
CA ALA A 92 -9.13 9.52 11.00
C ALA A 92 -7.67 9.79 11.40
N SER A 93 -7.01 8.83 12.09
CA SER A 93 -5.62 8.97 12.51
C SER A 93 -4.61 8.63 11.40
N THR A 94 -5.01 7.77 10.45
CA THR A 94 -4.18 7.35 9.31
C THR A 94 -4.95 7.47 7.99
N PRO A 95 -5.39 8.67 7.59
CA PRO A 95 -6.10 8.86 6.34
C PRO A 95 -5.16 8.50 5.18
N SER A 96 -5.46 7.42 4.50
CA SER A 96 -4.63 6.88 3.42
C SER A 96 -5.51 6.33 2.32
N LEU A 97 -5.09 6.48 1.09
CA LEU A 97 -5.77 5.96 -0.08
C LEU A 97 -4.73 5.38 -1.04
N ARG A 98 -4.92 4.12 -1.39
CA ARG A 98 -4.18 3.50 -2.47
C ARG A 98 -5.14 3.23 -3.62
N GLN A 99 -4.77 3.65 -4.81
CA GLN A 99 -5.51 3.40 -6.02
C GLN A 99 -4.58 2.92 -7.13
N MET A 100 -5.07 1.97 -7.89
CA MET A 100 -4.36 1.40 -9.03
C MET A 100 -5.31 1.34 -10.22
N LEU A 101 -4.88 1.91 -11.32
CA LEU A 101 -5.58 1.84 -12.60
C LEU A 101 -4.66 1.14 -13.60
N THR A 102 -5.10 0.03 -14.15
CA THR A 102 -4.33 -0.73 -15.14
C THR A 102 -5.14 -1.03 -16.38
N LEU A 103 -4.49 -0.99 -17.52
CA LEU A 103 -5.05 -1.35 -18.84
C LEU A 103 -4.34 -2.59 -19.35
N ASP A 104 -5.11 -3.65 -19.56
CA ASP A 104 -4.65 -4.88 -20.18
C ASP A 104 -5.00 -4.87 -21.66
N PHE A 105 -4.01 -5.10 -22.51
CA PHE A 105 -4.20 -5.22 -23.95
C PHE A 105 -3.37 -6.36 -24.52
N ARG A 106 -3.86 -6.98 -25.58
CA ARG A 106 -3.13 -8.08 -26.22
C ARG A 106 -2.39 -7.59 -27.45
N ALA A 107 -1.07 -7.77 -27.43
CA ALA A 107 -0.19 -7.54 -28.55
C ALA A 107 0.83 -8.68 -28.66
N LEU A 108 1.22 -9.07 -29.89
CA LEU A 108 2.26 -10.09 -30.14
C LEU A 108 2.00 -11.42 -29.39
N HIS A 109 0.75 -11.90 -29.38
CA HIS A 109 0.32 -13.13 -28.68
C HIS A 109 0.46 -13.09 -27.15
N THR A 110 0.81 -11.95 -26.57
CA THR A 110 1.03 -11.73 -25.14
C THR A 110 0.08 -10.65 -24.65
N THR A 111 -0.41 -10.77 -23.42
CA THR A 111 -1.20 -9.73 -22.77
C THR A 111 -0.26 -8.82 -21.98
N TRP A 112 -0.25 -7.56 -22.37
CA TRP A 112 0.52 -6.51 -21.73
C TRP A 112 -0.37 -5.75 -20.77
N ARG A 113 0.21 -5.34 -19.66
CA ARG A 113 -0.43 -4.49 -18.66
C ARG A 113 0.35 -3.20 -18.52
N ILE A 114 -0.33 -2.09 -18.65
CA ILE A 114 0.22 -0.76 -18.37
C ILE A 114 -0.71 -0.11 -17.35
N GLY A 115 -0.16 0.56 -16.36
CA GLY A 115 -0.98 1.17 -15.34
C GLY A 115 -0.28 2.25 -14.55
N TYR A 116 -1.07 2.83 -13.67
CA TYR A 116 -0.67 3.86 -12.74
C TYR A 116 -1.08 3.47 -11.33
N LEU A 117 -0.17 3.61 -10.39
CA LEU A 117 -0.36 3.42 -8.97
C LEU A 117 -0.18 4.75 -8.25
N GLY A 118 -1.22 5.18 -7.55
CA GLY A 118 -1.18 6.27 -6.59
C GLY A 118 -1.33 5.72 -5.17
N ASP A 119 -0.37 5.98 -4.29
CA ASP A 119 -0.41 5.56 -2.89
C ASP A 119 -0.16 6.78 -2.00
N TRP A 120 -1.22 7.27 -1.40
CA TRP A 120 -1.20 8.40 -0.48
C TRP A 120 -1.38 7.92 0.93
N ARG A 121 -0.31 8.02 1.72
CA ARG A 121 -0.31 7.58 3.12
C ARG A 121 -0.06 8.77 4.02
N GLN A 122 -0.95 8.93 4.98
CA GLN A 122 -0.81 9.90 6.03
C GLN A 122 -0.96 9.19 7.38
N ALA A 123 -0.20 9.62 8.36
CA ALA A 123 -0.33 9.16 9.72
C ALA A 123 -0.06 10.32 10.69
N SER A 124 -0.92 10.46 11.69
CA SER A 124 -0.75 11.39 12.80
C SER A 124 -0.86 10.60 14.09
N VAL A 125 0.28 10.11 14.59
CA VAL A 125 0.37 9.23 15.76
C VAL A 125 1.51 9.70 16.64
N ASN A 126 1.30 9.75 17.96
CA ASN A 126 2.29 10.17 18.97
C ASN A 126 2.91 11.55 18.69
N ASN A 127 2.09 12.54 18.29
CA ASN A 127 2.52 13.88 17.90
C ASN A 127 3.46 13.92 16.68
N LEU A 128 3.64 12.80 15.98
CA LEU A 128 4.41 12.70 14.75
C LEU A 128 3.47 12.68 13.56
N LYS A 129 3.61 13.68 12.69
CA LYS A 129 2.90 13.74 11.40
C LYS A 129 3.79 13.18 10.30
N GLN A 130 3.26 12.24 9.55
CA GLN A 130 3.93 11.66 8.41
C GLN A 130 3.05 11.73 7.17
N HIS A 131 3.61 12.22 6.07
CA HIS A 131 2.97 12.22 4.77
C HIS A 131 3.88 11.51 3.78
N THR A 132 3.33 10.61 3.00
CA THR A 132 4.04 9.93 1.92
C THR A 132 3.13 9.82 0.72
N TYR A 133 3.58 10.37 -0.39
CA TYR A 133 2.90 10.32 -1.68
C TYR A 133 3.77 9.54 -2.63
N THR A 134 3.25 8.45 -3.17
CA THR A 134 3.94 7.62 -4.15
C THR A 134 3.14 7.61 -5.44
N HIS A 135 3.79 7.92 -6.53
CA HIS A 135 3.27 7.82 -7.88
C HIS A 135 4.17 6.86 -8.65
N ALA A 136 3.62 5.80 -9.20
CA ALA A 136 4.38 4.82 -9.94
C ALA A 136 3.67 4.42 -11.23
N LEU A 137 4.45 4.20 -12.28
CA LEU A 137 4.00 3.55 -13.50
C LEU A 137 4.19 2.04 -13.36
N VAL A 138 3.19 1.28 -13.76
CA VAL A 138 3.19 -0.17 -13.70
C VAL A 138 3.27 -0.73 -15.10
N PHE A 139 4.26 -1.60 -15.35
CA PHE A 139 4.38 -2.37 -16.57
C PHE A 139 4.43 -3.84 -16.22
N GLY A 140 3.73 -4.67 -16.97
CA GLY A 140 3.69 -6.09 -16.71
C GLY A 140 3.23 -6.93 -17.88
N ILE A 141 3.43 -8.24 -17.74
CA ILE A 141 2.93 -9.26 -18.64
C ILE A 141 1.95 -10.12 -17.86
N VAL A 142 0.74 -10.29 -18.39
CA VAL A 142 -0.30 -11.09 -17.77
C VAL A 142 -0.36 -12.45 -18.45
N ARG A 143 -0.14 -13.51 -17.67
CA ARG A 143 -0.36 -14.89 -18.09
C ARG A 143 -1.44 -15.51 -17.20
N ARG A 144 -2.47 -16.04 -17.84
CA ARG A 144 -3.53 -16.79 -17.14
C ARG A 144 -3.21 -18.28 -17.25
N PHE A 145 -3.08 -18.94 -16.11
CA PHE A 145 -2.92 -20.39 -16.01
C PHE A 145 -4.27 -21.01 -15.63
N ARG A 146 -4.71 -22.00 -16.37
CA ARG A 146 -5.86 -22.82 -16.01
C ARG A 146 -5.32 -24.15 -15.47
N ILE A 147 -5.57 -24.44 -14.21
CA ILE A 147 -5.31 -25.76 -13.64
C ILE A 147 -6.59 -26.56 -13.89
N GLU A 148 -6.55 -27.48 -14.82
CA GLU A 148 -7.61 -28.48 -14.97
C GLU A 148 -7.37 -29.54 -13.92
N LYS A 149 -8.41 -29.81 -13.11
CA LYS A 149 -8.42 -30.99 -12.24
C LYS A 149 -8.47 -32.22 -13.14
N LEU A 150 -7.45 -33.07 -13.05
CA LEU A 150 -7.48 -34.45 -13.52
C LEU A 150 -8.53 -35.23 -12.75
#